data_f97525a43fa7c46f78d3f374827f47ba
#
_entry.id   f97525a43fa7c46f78d3f374827f47ba
#
_cell.length_a   1.000
_cell.length_b   1.000
_cell.length_c   1.000
_cell.angle_alpha   90.00
_cell.angle_beta   90.00
_cell.angle_gamma   90.00
#
_symmetry.space_group_name_H-M   'P 1'
#
loop_
_entity.id
_entity.type
_entity.pdbx_description
1 polymer ?
#
loop_
_entity_poly.entity_id
_entity_poly.type
_entity_poly.pdbx_seq_one_letter_code
_entity_poly.pdbx_strand_id
1 'polypeptide(L)'
;KSRGRALSTVWFGLSTAEFILPVLTTYFFVIYSWRTVWQGIAILIILFLPFVILNTIKSINLDSREKDSRPNIKIVKIKSWTRREVIKDYRFYIVSLNMLAMPWMATGIFVYQSFISDSKMWDVYTIPKAFMVYSITSIITLFSSGYLVDKFTSRKLIPIMNVPLLLAMIVLFYHQHEVYAYIFLGLVGVSNGFGNILGSSTWAEIYGVKYIGSIKALTTAFMVFATAFGTAVFGFLI
;
A
#
# COMPACT_ATOMS: atom_id res chain seq x y z
N LYS A 1 19.15 -5.51 -10.84
CA LYS A 1 19.36 -4.75 -9.58
C LYS A 1 18.71 -3.35 -9.56
N SER A 2 18.36 -2.73 -10.70
CA SER A 2 17.81 -1.36 -10.74
C SER A 2 16.28 -1.27 -10.58
N ARG A 3 15.53 -2.31 -10.88
CA ARG A 3 14.05 -2.31 -10.83
C ARG A 3 13.49 -2.14 -9.41
N GLY A 4 14.11 -2.79 -8.43
CA GLY A 4 13.71 -2.65 -7.03
C GLY A 4 13.90 -1.23 -6.52
N ARG A 5 15.04 -0.59 -6.83
CA ARG A 5 15.31 0.81 -6.46
C ARG A 5 14.32 1.78 -7.10
N ALA A 6 13.99 1.62 -8.37
CA ALA A 6 13.00 2.47 -9.04
C ALA A 6 11.61 2.34 -8.42
N LEU A 7 11.17 1.12 -8.08
CA LEU A 7 9.91 0.89 -7.37
C LEU A 7 9.93 1.53 -5.97
N SER A 8 11.01 1.36 -5.23
CA SER A 8 11.15 1.97 -3.90
C SER A 8 11.08 3.50 -3.94
N THR A 9 11.66 4.13 -4.99
CA THR A 9 11.58 5.59 -5.17
C THR A 9 10.14 6.07 -5.41
N VAL A 10 9.35 5.33 -6.21
CA VAL A 10 7.95 5.66 -6.45
C VAL A 10 7.13 5.53 -5.15
N TRP A 11 7.31 4.44 -4.42
CA TRP A 11 6.64 4.23 -3.14
C TRP A 11 7.06 5.25 -2.07
N PHE A 12 8.31 5.68 -2.09
CA PHE A 12 8.78 6.75 -1.21
C PHE A 12 8.03 8.06 -1.45
N GLY A 13 7.76 8.43 -2.71
CA GLY A 13 6.95 9.60 -3.04
C GLY A 13 5.53 9.51 -2.48
N LEU A 14 4.87 8.35 -2.60
CA LEU A 14 3.55 8.12 -2.03
C LEU A 14 3.56 8.24 -0.50
N SER A 15 4.50 7.58 0.15
CA SER A 15 4.61 7.63 1.63
C SER A 15 4.97 9.02 2.13
N THR A 16 5.71 9.82 1.36
CA THR A 16 5.96 11.23 1.69
C THR A 16 4.67 12.05 1.65
N ALA A 17 3.80 11.80 0.68
CA ALA A 17 2.49 12.42 0.62
C ALA A 17 1.61 12.00 1.81
N GLU A 18 1.58 10.71 2.14
CA GLU A 18 0.86 10.18 3.32
C GLU A 18 1.38 10.77 4.65
N PHE A 19 2.66 11.13 4.71
CA PHE A 19 3.26 11.79 5.87
C PHE A 19 2.82 13.25 6.03
N ILE A 20 2.77 14.01 4.94
CA ILE A 20 2.58 15.46 4.96
C ILE A 20 1.11 15.85 4.82
N LEU A 21 0.40 15.25 3.84
CA LEU A 21 -0.93 15.71 3.43
C LEU A 21 -2.00 15.62 4.54
N PRO A 22 -2.09 14.57 5.37
CA PRO A 22 -3.11 14.50 6.40
C PRO A 22 -3.05 15.66 7.40
N VAL A 23 -1.84 16.02 7.83
CA VAL A 23 -1.64 17.13 8.78
C VAL A 23 -1.95 18.48 8.12
N LEU A 24 -1.44 18.70 6.90
CA LEU A 24 -1.68 19.93 6.17
C LEU A 24 -3.17 20.13 5.84
N THR A 25 -3.84 19.09 5.35
CA THR A 25 -5.26 19.19 5.00
C THR A 25 -6.12 19.44 6.25
N THR A 26 -5.83 18.77 7.36
CA THR A 26 -6.54 19.01 8.63
C THR A 26 -6.35 20.46 9.11
N TYR A 27 -5.13 20.98 9.05
CA TYR A 27 -4.85 22.35 9.39
C TYR A 27 -5.64 23.34 8.53
N PHE A 28 -5.67 23.14 7.22
CA PHE A 28 -6.42 23.99 6.31
C PHE A 28 -7.94 23.85 6.46
N PHE A 29 -8.47 22.67 6.82
CA PHE A 29 -9.90 22.48 7.08
C PHE A 29 -10.40 23.22 8.32
N VAL A 30 -9.52 23.49 9.29
CA VAL A 30 -9.88 24.33 10.46
C VAL A 30 -10.04 25.81 10.08
N ILE A 31 -9.25 26.27 9.08
CA ILE A 31 -9.22 27.69 8.69
C ILE A 31 -10.17 28.00 7.52
N TYR A 32 -10.24 27.08 6.56
CA TYR A 32 -10.98 27.26 5.31
C TYR A 32 -12.07 26.21 5.14
N SER A 33 -13.06 26.52 4.30
CA SER A 33 -14.06 25.51 3.92
C SER A 33 -13.41 24.35 3.16
N TRP A 34 -13.96 23.16 3.30
CA TRP A 34 -13.48 21.97 2.59
C TRP A 34 -13.43 22.16 1.07
N ARG A 35 -14.38 22.94 0.50
CA ARG A 35 -14.41 23.25 -0.94
C ARG A 35 -13.18 24.05 -1.36
N THR A 36 -12.81 25.07 -0.60
CA THR A 36 -11.64 25.92 -0.88
C THR A 36 -10.35 25.12 -0.83
N VAL A 37 -10.22 24.22 0.16
CA VAL A 37 -9.04 23.37 0.29
C VAL A 37 -8.91 22.42 -0.90
N TRP A 38 -10.00 21.75 -1.30
CA TRP A 38 -9.98 20.87 -2.47
C TRP A 38 -9.71 21.60 -3.79
N GLN A 39 -10.26 22.82 -3.96
CA GLN A 39 -9.94 23.67 -5.11
C GLN A 39 -8.45 24.03 -5.14
N GLY A 40 -7.87 24.40 -4.01
CA GLY A 40 -6.45 24.68 -3.90
C GLY A 40 -5.57 23.48 -4.30
N ILE A 41 -5.89 22.29 -3.80
CA ILE A 41 -5.19 21.05 -4.18
C ILE A 41 -5.34 20.78 -5.68
N ALA A 42 -6.53 20.94 -6.24
CA ALA A 42 -6.77 20.73 -7.67
C ALA A 42 -5.94 21.69 -8.54
N ILE A 43 -5.91 22.97 -8.19
CA ILE A 43 -5.08 23.98 -8.88
C ILE A 43 -3.60 23.60 -8.81
N LEU A 44 -3.12 23.20 -7.63
CA LEU A 44 -1.74 22.77 -7.44
C LEU A 44 -1.38 21.59 -8.35
N ILE A 45 -2.26 20.58 -8.43
CA ILE A 45 -2.05 19.43 -9.31
C ILE A 45 -2.02 19.85 -10.77
N ILE A 46 -2.97 20.70 -11.22
CA ILE A 46 -3.05 21.18 -12.62
C ILE A 46 -1.79 21.96 -13.01
N LEU A 47 -1.22 22.75 -12.11
CA LEU A 47 -0.02 23.53 -12.38
C LEU A 47 1.25 22.66 -12.34
N PHE A 48 1.36 21.76 -11.37
CA PHE A 48 2.57 21.01 -11.11
C PHE A 48 2.73 19.77 -12.01
N LEU A 49 1.62 19.08 -12.30
CA LEU A 49 1.65 17.84 -13.07
C LEU A 49 2.20 18.00 -14.50
N PRO A 50 1.78 19.00 -15.32
CA PRO A 50 2.36 19.22 -16.64
C PRO A 50 3.85 19.51 -16.60
N PHE A 51 4.29 20.30 -15.60
CA PHE A 51 5.71 20.63 -15.44
C PHE A 51 6.56 19.37 -15.17
N VAL A 52 6.09 18.49 -14.27
CA VAL A 52 6.76 17.22 -13.96
C VAL A 52 6.77 16.31 -15.18
N ILE A 53 5.64 16.15 -15.88
CA ILE A 53 5.51 15.29 -17.05
C ILE A 53 6.45 15.76 -18.16
N LEU A 54 6.46 17.05 -18.50
CA LEU A 54 7.28 17.60 -19.57
C LEU A 54 8.78 17.44 -19.29
N ASN A 55 9.21 17.68 -18.04
CA ASN A 55 10.61 17.50 -17.67
C ASN A 55 11.02 16.01 -17.65
N THR A 56 10.13 15.12 -17.20
CA THR A 56 10.42 13.68 -17.16
C THR A 56 10.48 13.09 -18.58
N ILE A 57 9.56 13.46 -19.46
CA ILE A 57 9.55 12.98 -20.86
C ILE A 57 10.80 13.42 -21.60
N LYS A 58 11.25 14.67 -21.40
CA LYS A 58 12.50 15.17 -21.99
C LYS A 58 13.74 14.38 -21.55
N SER A 59 13.74 13.81 -20.36
CA SER A 59 14.86 13.04 -19.81
C SER A 59 14.86 11.56 -20.22
N ILE A 60 13.76 11.05 -20.78
CA ILE A 60 13.67 9.66 -21.24
C ILE A 60 14.18 9.57 -22.68
N ASN A 61 15.45 9.20 -22.84
CA ASN A 61 16.00 8.78 -24.14
C ASN A 61 15.41 7.42 -24.51
N LEU A 62 14.48 7.40 -25.45
CA LEU A 62 13.78 6.18 -25.90
C LEU A 62 14.71 5.20 -26.64
N ASP A 63 15.83 5.68 -27.19
CA ASP A 63 16.81 4.88 -27.95
C ASP A 63 17.64 3.89 -27.11
N SER A 64 17.67 4.06 -25.79
CA SER A 64 18.42 3.16 -24.92
C SER A 64 17.69 1.86 -24.54
N ARG A 65 16.45 1.68 -24.96
CA ARG A 65 15.64 0.51 -24.57
C ARG A 65 15.85 -0.77 -25.39
N GLU A 66 16.43 -0.68 -26.56
CA GLU A 66 16.60 -1.84 -27.45
C GLU A 66 17.92 -2.60 -27.27
N LYS A 67 18.95 -1.99 -26.70
CA LYS A 67 20.30 -2.59 -26.65
C LYS A 67 20.70 -3.27 -25.35
N ASP A 68 19.95 -3.10 -24.28
CA ASP A 68 20.43 -3.59 -22.97
C ASP A 68 19.39 -4.44 -22.28
N SER A 69 19.18 -5.64 -22.73
CA SER A 69 18.56 -6.57 -21.80
C SER A 69 18.34 -7.98 -22.30
N ARG A 70 19.38 -8.72 -22.29
CA ARG A 70 19.25 -10.12 -21.84
C ARG A 70 20.37 -10.41 -20.86
N PRO A 71 20.23 -10.07 -19.58
CA PRO A 71 21.11 -10.67 -18.60
C PRO A 71 20.85 -12.17 -18.64
N ASN A 72 21.93 -12.91 -18.78
CA ASN A 72 21.99 -14.37 -18.73
C ASN A 72 21.72 -14.82 -17.27
N ILE A 73 20.51 -14.52 -16.79
CA ILE A 73 20.01 -15.03 -15.52
C ILE A 73 19.68 -16.49 -15.80
N LYS A 74 20.34 -17.42 -15.13
CA LYS A 74 19.89 -18.82 -15.02
C LYS A 74 18.44 -18.77 -14.53
N ILE A 75 17.51 -18.74 -15.46
CA ILE A 75 16.07 -18.79 -15.20
C ILE A 75 15.85 -20.21 -14.69
N VAL A 76 15.73 -20.36 -13.37
CA VAL A 76 15.07 -21.55 -12.82
C VAL A 76 13.74 -21.59 -13.58
N LYS A 77 13.53 -22.61 -14.39
CA LYS A 77 12.32 -22.76 -15.24
C LYS A 77 11.12 -23.02 -14.34
N ILE A 78 10.63 -21.98 -13.67
CA ILE A 78 9.34 -22.05 -13.01
C ILE A 78 8.29 -22.11 -14.12
N LYS A 79 7.45 -23.15 -14.10
CA LYS A 79 6.32 -23.26 -15.02
C LYS A 79 5.52 -21.95 -14.97
N SER A 80 5.39 -21.28 -16.11
CA SER A 80 4.59 -20.07 -16.19
C SER A 80 3.12 -20.45 -16.39
N TRP A 81 2.31 -20.12 -15.41
CA TRP A 81 0.87 -20.44 -15.39
C TRP A 81 0.06 -19.40 -16.16
N THR A 82 -0.92 -19.85 -16.90
CA THR A 82 -1.91 -18.98 -17.55
C THR A 82 -2.97 -18.55 -16.54
N ARG A 83 -3.70 -17.45 -16.81
CA ARG A 83 -4.79 -16.97 -15.98
C ARG A 83 -5.83 -18.07 -15.66
N ARG A 84 -6.15 -18.92 -16.65
CA ARG A 84 -7.12 -20.02 -16.47
C ARG A 84 -6.62 -21.09 -15.50
N GLU A 85 -5.34 -21.40 -15.54
CA GLU A 85 -4.73 -22.37 -14.61
C GLU A 85 -4.70 -21.79 -13.18
N VAL A 86 -4.36 -20.51 -13.04
CA VAL A 86 -4.31 -19.82 -11.74
C VAL A 86 -5.68 -19.78 -11.05
N ILE A 87 -6.75 -19.49 -11.77
CA ILE A 87 -8.13 -19.47 -11.23
C ILE A 87 -8.55 -20.86 -10.70
N LYS A 88 -7.99 -21.95 -11.24
CA LYS A 88 -8.29 -23.32 -10.79
C LYS A 88 -7.43 -23.77 -9.61
N ASP A 89 -6.39 -23.00 -9.26
CA ASP A 89 -5.49 -23.35 -8.15
C ASP A 89 -6.03 -22.79 -6.82
N TYR A 90 -6.35 -23.66 -5.88
CA TYR A 90 -6.81 -23.27 -4.53
C TYR A 90 -5.81 -22.38 -3.78
N ARG A 91 -4.51 -22.53 -4.06
CA ARG A 91 -3.44 -21.73 -3.44
C ARG A 91 -3.58 -20.25 -3.77
N PHE A 92 -4.08 -19.95 -4.97
CA PHE A 92 -4.37 -18.58 -5.39
C PHE A 92 -5.35 -17.90 -4.45
N TYR A 93 -6.43 -18.58 -4.07
CA TYR A 93 -7.45 -18.02 -3.19
C TYR A 93 -6.95 -17.84 -1.76
N ILE A 94 -6.20 -18.81 -1.21
CA ILE A 94 -5.63 -18.70 0.13
C ILE A 94 -4.66 -17.52 0.23
N VAL A 95 -3.74 -17.40 -0.75
CA VAL A 95 -2.79 -16.29 -0.78
C VAL A 95 -3.49 -14.96 -1.05
N SER A 96 -4.49 -14.92 -1.95
CA SER A 96 -5.28 -13.72 -2.20
C SER A 96 -6.03 -13.26 -0.96
N LEU A 97 -6.72 -14.15 -0.23
CA LEU A 97 -7.43 -13.80 1.01
C LEU A 97 -6.49 -13.20 2.05
N ASN A 98 -5.30 -13.78 2.21
CA ASN A 98 -4.30 -13.23 3.12
C ASN A 98 -3.85 -11.83 2.68
N MET A 99 -3.60 -11.62 1.39
CA MET A 99 -3.18 -10.32 0.86
C MET A 99 -4.29 -9.27 0.85
N LEU A 100 -5.56 -9.68 0.80
CA LEU A 100 -6.71 -8.78 0.83
C LEU A 100 -7.00 -8.24 2.23
N ALA A 101 -6.55 -8.88 3.28
CA ALA A 101 -6.81 -8.46 4.66
C ALA A 101 -6.35 -7.01 4.93
N MET A 102 -5.14 -6.65 4.49
CA MET A 102 -4.60 -5.31 4.69
C MET A 102 -5.41 -4.22 3.95
N PRO A 103 -5.60 -4.27 2.61
CA PRO A 103 -6.38 -3.24 1.91
C PRO A 103 -7.83 -3.17 2.38
N TRP A 104 -8.45 -4.30 2.73
CA TRP A 104 -9.80 -4.33 3.27
C TRP A 104 -9.91 -3.56 4.60
N MET A 105 -9.08 -3.93 5.57
CA MET A 105 -9.08 -3.29 6.89
C MET A 105 -8.62 -1.82 6.81
N ALA A 106 -7.56 -1.53 6.08
CA ALA A 106 -7.05 -0.16 5.95
C ALA A 106 -8.09 0.79 5.34
N THR A 107 -8.80 0.36 4.28
CA THR A 107 -9.85 1.19 3.68
C THR A 107 -10.98 1.47 4.67
N GLY A 108 -11.43 0.45 5.42
CA GLY A 108 -12.43 0.64 6.47
C GLY A 108 -11.96 1.63 7.55
N ILE A 109 -10.76 1.47 8.05
CA ILE A 109 -10.16 2.37 9.05
C ILE A 109 -10.10 3.82 8.52
N PHE A 110 -9.61 4.02 7.30
CA PHE A 110 -9.42 5.35 6.74
C PHE A 110 -10.74 6.05 6.39
N VAL A 111 -11.75 5.32 5.96
CA VAL A 111 -13.08 5.88 5.69
C VAL A 111 -13.78 6.26 6.99
N TYR A 112 -13.68 5.42 8.01
CA TYR A 112 -14.37 5.64 9.30
C TYR A 112 -13.45 6.20 10.40
N GLN A 113 -12.33 6.82 10.02
CA GLN A 113 -11.37 7.39 10.98
C GLN A 113 -11.98 8.46 11.91
N SER A 114 -12.93 9.27 11.44
CA SER A 114 -13.63 10.25 12.26
C SER A 114 -14.47 9.58 13.33
N PHE A 115 -15.25 8.54 12.96
CA PHE A 115 -16.02 7.74 13.92
C PHE A 115 -15.13 7.10 14.99
N ILE A 116 -13.97 6.55 14.58
CA ILE A 116 -12.98 5.98 15.52
C ILE A 116 -12.47 7.06 16.49
N SER A 117 -12.10 8.24 15.96
CA SER A 117 -11.63 9.36 16.77
C SER A 117 -12.69 9.83 17.77
N ASP A 118 -13.92 10.01 17.32
CA ASP A 118 -15.04 10.47 18.15
C ASP A 118 -15.40 9.44 19.23
N SER A 119 -15.46 8.16 18.87
CA SER A 119 -15.77 7.06 19.82
C SER A 119 -14.69 6.89 20.89
N LYS A 120 -13.44 7.26 20.59
CA LYS A 120 -12.31 7.24 21.51
C LYS A 120 -12.08 8.58 22.23
N MET A 121 -12.86 9.62 21.91
CA MET A 121 -12.67 11.00 22.39
C MET A 121 -11.26 11.53 22.14
N TRP A 122 -10.66 11.21 21.00
CA TRP A 122 -9.36 11.69 20.59
C TRP A 122 -9.45 13.10 20.00
N ASP A 123 -8.40 13.89 20.15
CA ASP A 123 -8.30 15.19 19.49
C ASP A 123 -8.35 15.05 17.95
N VAL A 124 -8.91 16.05 17.28
CA VAL A 124 -9.06 16.08 15.81
C VAL A 124 -7.75 15.92 15.06
N TYR A 125 -6.62 16.30 15.68
CA TYR A 125 -5.29 16.17 15.10
C TYR A 125 -4.60 14.83 15.43
N THR A 126 -5.16 14.00 16.30
CA THR A 126 -4.53 12.74 16.75
C THR A 126 -4.33 11.79 15.59
N ILE A 127 -5.38 11.49 14.82
CA ILE A 127 -5.28 10.61 13.64
C ILE A 127 -4.36 11.20 12.56
N PRO A 128 -4.51 12.47 12.13
CA PRO A 128 -3.59 13.10 11.18
C PRO A 128 -2.12 13.04 11.60
N LYS A 129 -1.81 13.28 12.87
CA LYS A 129 -0.44 13.15 13.38
C LYS A 129 0.05 11.71 13.41
N ALA A 130 -0.83 10.76 13.75
CA ALA A 130 -0.49 9.34 13.77
C ALA A 130 -0.22 8.78 12.36
N PHE A 131 -0.74 9.40 11.28
CA PHE A 131 -0.34 9.09 9.90
C PHE A 131 1.13 9.35 9.62
N MET A 132 1.79 10.25 10.34
CA MET A 132 3.24 10.42 10.23
C MET A 132 3.98 9.14 10.67
N VAL A 133 3.53 8.53 11.78
CA VAL A 133 4.11 7.26 12.28
C VAL A 133 3.81 6.12 11.31
N TYR A 134 2.57 6.04 10.79
CA TYR A 134 2.19 5.09 9.73
C TYR A 134 3.14 5.17 8.53
N SER A 135 3.39 6.37 8.01
CA SER A 135 4.25 6.56 6.84
C SER A 135 5.70 6.18 7.12
N ILE A 136 6.25 6.57 8.27
CA ILE A 136 7.62 6.23 8.67
C ILE A 136 7.77 4.71 8.79
N THR A 137 6.87 4.04 9.52
CA THR A 137 6.93 2.59 9.70
C THR A 137 6.71 1.83 8.39
N SER A 138 5.81 2.34 7.51
CA SER A 138 5.59 1.79 6.17
C SER A 138 6.87 1.86 5.32
N ILE A 139 7.57 3.00 5.31
CA ILE A 139 8.84 3.18 4.58
C ILE A 139 9.92 2.24 5.13
N ILE A 140 10.11 2.22 6.45
CA ILE A 140 11.12 1.35 7.08
C ILE A 140 10.84 -0.11 6.75
N THR A 141 9.58 -0.53 6.84
CA THR A 141 9.18 -1.90 6.55
C THR A 141 9.29 -2.22 5.05
N LEU A 142 8.99 -1.28 4.16
CA LEU A 142 9.15 -1.43 2.73
C LEU A 142 10.60 -1.82 2.36
N PHE A 143 11.58 -1.09 2.89
CA PHE A 143 13.00 -1.37 2.64
C PHE A 143 13.45 -2.67 3.33
N SER A 144 13.06 -2.87 4.58
CA SER A 144 13.40 -4.09 5.34
C SER A 144 12.80 -5.35 4.72
N SER A 145 11.54 -5.29 4.26
CA SER A 145 10.84 -6.42 3.64
C SER A 145 11.46 -6.80 2.29
N GLY A 146 11.97 -5.85 1.53
CA GLY A 146 12.74 -6.14 0.31
C GLY A 146 13.95 -7.04 0.60
N TYR A 147 14.73 -6.69 1.63
CA TYR A 147 15.85 -7.51 2.08
C TYR A 147 15.41 -8.88 2.62
N LEU A 148 14.33 -8.92 3.39
CA LEU A 148 13.79 -10.16 3.95
C LEU A 148 13.28 -11.10 2.86
N VAL A 149 12.64 -10.59 1.81
CA VAL A 149 12.18 -11.39 0.66
C VAL A 149 13.37 -12.00 -0.08
N ASP A 150 14.44 -11.22 -0.27
CA ASP A 150 15.67 -11.74 -0.92
C ASP A 150 16.32 -12.87 -0.10
N LYS A 151 16.20 -12.83 1.24
CA LYS A 151 16.79 -13.82 2.14
C LYS A 151 15.90 -15.04 2.41
N PHE A 152 14.59 -14.83 2.60
CA PHE A 152 13.69 -15.87 3.11
C PHE A 152 12.63 -16.34 2.10
N THR A 153 12.51 -15.70 0.95
CA THR A 153 11.46 -15.86 -0.06
C THR A 153 10.09 -15.32 0.39
N SER A 154 9.30 -14.83 -0.57
CA SER A 154 7.97 -14.25 -0.28
C SER A 154 7.02 -15.26 0.37
N ARG A 155 7.09 -16.54 -0.03
CA ARG A 155 6.19 -17.60 0.48
C ARG A 155 6.27 -17.78 1.99
N LYS A 156 7.47 -17.63 2.59
CA LYS A 156 7.67 -17.77 4.04
C LYS A 156 7.18 -16.54 4.82
N LEU A 157 7.13 -15.38 4.18
CA LEU A 157 6.76 -14.12 4.81
C LEU A 157 5.24 -13.84 4.75
N ILE A 158 4.52 -14.44 3.79
CA ILE A 158 3.06 -14.27 3.66
C ILE A 158 2.28 -14.50 4.97
N PRO A 159 2.51 -15.58 5.74
CA PRO A 159 1.75 -15.78 6.98
C PRO A 159 1.99 -14.72 8.04
N ILE A 160 3.17 -14.08 8.02
CA ILE A 160 3.60 -13.13 9.05
C ILE A 160 3.16 -11.70 8.70
N MET A 161 2.87 -11.41 7.42
CA MET A 161 2.60 -10.03 6.96
C MET A 161 1.42 -9.35 7.64
N ASN A 162 0.42 -10.10 8.06
CA ASN A 162 -0.79 -9.57 8.72
C ASN A 162 -0.73 -9.62 10.25
N VAL A 163 0.33 -10.15 10.85
CA VAL A 163 0.50 -10.15 12.32
C VAL A 163 0.51 -8.72 12.89
N PRO A 164 1.23 -7.73 12.29
CA PRO A 164 1.15 -6.35 12.77
C PRO A 164 -0.26 -5.77 12.66
N LEU A 165 -1.01 -6.11 11.61
CA LEU A 165 -2.40 -5.67 11.45
C LEU A 165 -3.31 -6.23 12.56
N LEU A 166 -3.16 -7.51 12.90
CA LEU A 166 -3.88 -8.12 14.01
C LEU A 166 -3.56 -7.43 15.33
N LEU A 167 -2.28 -7.18 15.60
CA LEU A 167 -1.85 -6.44 16.80
C LEU A 167 -2.41 -5.01 16.81
N ALA A 168 -2.48 -4.34 15.66
CA ALA A 168 -3.08 -3.02 15.54
C ALA A 168 -4.56 -3.05 15.98
N MET A 169 -5.33 -4.05 15.52
CA MET A 169 -6.74 -4.18 15.92
C MET A 169 -6.88 -4.46 17.42
N ILE A 170 -6.03 -5.28 18.00
CA ILE A 170 -6.00 -5.54 19.44
C ILE A 170 -5.72 -4.24 20.22
N VAL A 171 -4.72 -3.46 19.80
CA VAL A 171 -4.40 -2.17 20.42
C VAL A 171 -5.58 -1.21 20.32
N LEU A 172 -6.20 -1.08 19.15
CA LEU A 172 -7.36 -0.22 18.96
C LEU A 172 -8.54 -0.64 19.84
N PHE A 173 -8.78 -1.94 20.01
CA PHE A 173 -9.89 -2.45 20.80
C PHE A 173 -9.73 -2.17 22.29
N TYR A 174 -8.56 -2.49 22.87
CA TYR A 174 -8.38 -2.46 24.33
C TYR A 174 -8.04 -1.08 24.90
N HIS A 175 -7.50 -0.17 24.11
CA HIS A 175 -6.95 1.09 24.62
C HIS A 175 -7.71 2.32 24.14
N GLN A 176 -7.89 3.30 25.03
CA GLN A 176 -8.63 4.54 24.78
C GLN A 176 -7.72 5.76 24.61
N HIS A 177 -6.56 5.76 25.28
CA HIS A 177 -5.68 6.93 25.33
C HIS A 177 -5.07 7.24 23.94
N GLU A 178 -4.95 8.53 23.60
CA GLU A 178 -4.49 9.00 22.28
C GLU A 178 -3.13 8.46 21.83
N VAL A 179 -2.22 8.16 22.76
CA VAL A 179 -0.90 7.58 22.44
C VAL A 179 -1.05 6.26 21.66
N TYR A 180 -2.11 5.51 21.90
CA TYR A 180 -2.34 4.25 21.22
C TYR A 180 -2.77 4.42 19.77
N ALA A 181 -3.25 5.61 19.34
CA ALA A 181 -3.47 5.91 17.93
C ALA A 181 -2.16 5.84 17.12
N TYR A 182 -1.07 6.30 17.68
CA TYR A 182 0.26 6.26 17.05
C TYR A 182 0.78 4.83 16.94
N ILE A 183 0.60 4.01 17.98
CA ILE A 183 0.98 2.59 17.96
C ILE A 183 0.12 1.84 16.97
N PHE A 184 -1.19 2.06 16.99
CA PHE A 184 -2.15 1.47 16.08
C PHE A 184 -1.81 1.75 14.61
N LEU A 185 -1.71 3.03 14.22
CA LEU A 185 -1.37 3.40 12.84
C LEU A 185 0.07 3.00 12.48
N GLY A 186 1.00 3.02 13.42
CA GLY A 186 2.35 2.49 13.21
C GLY A 186 2.36 1.02 12.83
N LEU A 187 1.59 0.18 13.51
CA LEU A 187 1.45 -1.24 13.20
C LEU A 187 0.73 -1.48 11.85
N VAL A 188 -0.28 -0.67 11.53
CA VAL A 188 -0.93 -0.68 10.21
C VAL A 188 0.09 -0.33 9.12
N GLY A 189 0.97 0.65 9.35
CA GLY A 189 2.05 1.01 8.44
C GLY A 189 3.06 -0.12 8.22
N VAL A 190 3.41 -0.87 9.27
CA VAL A 190 4.26 -2.07 9.13
C VAL A 190 3.60 -3.10 8.21
N SER A 191 2.31 -3.40 8.41
CA SER A 191 1.58 -4.34 7.56
C SER A 191 1.49 -3.84 6.10
N ASN A 192 1.30 -2.53 5.89
CA ASN A 192 1.29 -1.90 4.56
C ASN A 192 2.64 -2.08 3.83
N GLY A 193 3.75 -1.82 4.52
CA GLY A 193 5.08 -2.00 3.96
C GLY A 193 5.35 -3.44 3.50
N PHE A 194 4.95 -4.44 4.29
CA PHE A 194 4.99 -5.85 3.89
C PHE A 194 4.09 -6.13 2.69
N GLY A 195 2.85 -5.66 2.72
CA GLY A 195 1.86 -5.86 1.66
C GLY A 195 2.33 -5.39 0.29
N ASN A 196 2.98 -4.24 0.22
CA ASN A 196 3.48 -3.65 -1.02
C ASN A 196 4.58 -4.50 -1.69
N ILE A 197 5.53 -5.02 -0.92
CA ILE A 197 6.61 -5.87 -1.45
C ILE A 197 6.10 -7.28 -1.75
N LEU A 198 5.40 -7.90 -0.82
CA LEU A 198 4.90 -9.27 -0.99
C LEU A 198 3.85 -9.35 -2.09
N GLY A 199 2.95 -8.37 -2.21
CA GLY A 199 1.97 -8.29 -3.29
C GLY A 199 2.59 -8.20 -4.67
N SER A 200 3.82 -7.69 -4.79
CA SER A 200 4.53 -7.62 -6.08
C SER A 200 5.37 -8.85 -6.37
N SER A 201 6.00 -9.47 -5.37
CA SER A 201 7.00 -10.54 -5.53
C SER A 201 6.39 -11.95 -5.48
N THR A 202 5.38 -12.18 -4.67
CA THR A 202 4.81 -13.52 -4.42
C THR A 202 4.25 -14.17 -5.68
N TRP A 203 3.50 -13.40 -6.48
CA TRP A 203 2.87 -13.95 -7.68
C TRP A 203 3.89 -14.39 -8.74
N ALA A 204 5.00 -13.66 -8.86
CA ALA A 204 6.10 -14.03 -9.73
C ALA A 204 6.82 -15.30 -9.26
N GLU A 205 6.94 -15.50 -7.94
CA GLU A 205 7.55 -16.70 -7.35
C GLU A 205 6.66 -17.97 -7.47
N ILE A 206 5.34 -17.80 -7.39
CA ILE A 206 4.39 -18.94 -7.41
C ILE A 206 4.05 -19.33 -8.84
N TYR A 207 3.72 -18.35 -9.70
CA TYR A 207 3.14 -18.60 -11.02
C TYR A 207 4.04 -18.23 -12.21
N GLY A 208 5.26 -17.72 -11.93
CA GLY A 208 6.20 -17.31 -12.94
C GLY A 208 5.91 -15.94 -13.52
N VAL A 209 6.82 -15.45 -14.38
CA VAL A 209 6.82 -14.05 -14.84
C VAL A 209 6.11 -13.83 -16.17
N LYS A 210 5.92 -14.88 -17.01
CA LYS A 210 5.43 -14.75 -18.40
C LYS A 210 4.05 -14.11 -18.48
N TYR A 211 3.12 -14.48 -17.60
CA TYR A 211 1.73 -14.00 -17.59
C TYR A 211 1.43 -13.16 -16.34
N ILE A 212 2.45 -12.63 -15.67
CA ILE A 212 2.30 -11.92 -14.39
C ILE A 212 1.35 -10.71 -14.48
N GLY A 213 1.31 -10.02 -15.61
CA GLY A 213 0.40 -8.88 -15.82
C GLY A 213 -1.07 -9.27 -15.71
N SER A 214 -1.47 -10.38 -16.35
CA SER A 214 -2.86 -10.88 -16.29
C SER A 214 -3.24 -11.44 -14.92
N ILE A 215 -2.27 -12.00 -14.17
CA ILE A 215 -2.46 -12.47 -12.80
C ILE A 215 -2.62 -11.26 -11.86
N LYS A 216 -1.76 -10.26 -11.99
CA LYS A 216 -1.88 -9.01 -11.20
C LYS A 216 -3.19 -8.27 -11.46
N ALA A 217 -3.64 -8.21 -12.72
CA ALA A 217 -4.94 -7.61 -13.03
C ALA A 217 -6.09 -8.32 -12.29
N LEU A 218 -6.05 -9.65 -12.19
CA LEU A 218 -7.04 -10.42 -11.44
C LEU A 218 -6.98 -10.11 -9.94
N THR A 219 -5.78 -10.11 -9.35
CA THR A 219 -5.62 -9.80 -7.91
C THR A 219 -6.00 -8.36 -7.58
N THR A 220 -5.71 -7.41 -8.48
CA THR A 220 -6.15 -6.01 -8.33
C THR A 220 -7.67 -5.89 -8.38
N ALA A 221 -8.34 -6.62 -9.27
CA ALA A 221 -9.80 -6.67 -9.29
C ALA A 221 -10.37 -7.19 -7.95
N PHE A 222 -9.85 -8.30 -7.42
CA PHE A 222 -10.25 -8.78 -6.10
C PHE A 222 -9.98 -7.77 -4.98
N MET A 223 -8.87 -7.05 -5.05
CA MET A 223 -8.54 -6.01 -4.07
C MET A 223 -9.58 -4.87 -4.09
N VAL A 224 -9.97 -4.39 -5.27
CA VAL A 224 -10.99 -3.34 -5.41
C VAL A 224 -12.34 -3.81 -4.85
N PHE A 225 -12.78 -5.04 -5.16
CA PHE A 225 -14.00 -5.59 -4.58
C PHE A 225 -13.91 -5.75 -3.06
N ALA A 226 -12.78 -6.22 -2.54
CA ALA A 226 -12.59 -6.38 -1.10
C ALA A 226 -12.63 -5.04 -0.36
N THR A 227 -12.02 -3.98 -0.91
CA THR A 227 -12.05 -2.64 -0.31
C THR A 227 -13.47 -2.06 -0.29
N ALA A 228 -14.22 -2.20 -1.38
CA ALA A 228 -15.61 -1.77 -1.46
C ALA A 228 -16.51 -2.54 -0.48
N PHE A 229 -16.35 -3.87 -0.42
CA PHE A 229 -17.09 -4.71 0.53
C PHE A 229 -16.71 -4.39 1.98
N GLY A 230 -15.42 -4.14 2.25
CA GLY A 230 -14.94 -3.76 3.58
C GLY A 230 -15.61 -2.50 4.09
N THR A 231 -15.63 -1.44 3.29
CA THR A 231 -16.32 -0.19 3.66
C THR A 231 -17.81 -0.39 3.93
N ALA A 232 -18.50 -1.19 3.11
CA ALA A 232 -19.92 -1.48 3.32
C ALA A 232 -20.16 -2.25 4.65
N VAL A 233 -19.33 -3.26 4.96
CA VAL A 233 -19.43 -4.02 6.21
C VAL A 233 -19.17 -3.14 7.41
N PHE A 234 -18.14 -2.30 7.38
CA PHE A 234 -17.87 -1.34 8.47
C PHE A 234 -19.04 -0.37 8.66
N GLY A 235 -19.61 0.17 7.56
CA GLY A 235 -20.75 1.07 7.65
C GLY A 235 -22.04 0.44 8.17
N PHE A 236 -22.19 -0.88 8.01
CA PHE A 236 -23.31 -1.62 8.58
C PHE A 236 -23.15 -1.91 10.08
N LEU A 237 -21.90 -2.05 10.54
CA LEU A 237 -21.59 -2.36 11.95
C LEU A 237 -21.51 -1.13 12.85
N ILE A 238 -21.34 0.06 12.28
CA ILE A 238 -21.31 1.36 12.97
C ILE A 238 -22.68 2.00 13.01
#